data_b5f29b13ede9c49d56ac1aa7baf01d69
#
_entry.id   b5f29b13ede9c49d56ac1aa7baf01d69
#
_cell.length_a   1.000
_cell.length_b   1.000
_cell.length_c   1.000
_cell.angle_alpha   90.00
_cell.angle_beta   90.00
_cell.angle_gamma   90.00
#
_symmetry.space_group_name_H-M   'P 1'
#
loop_
_entity.id
_entity.type
_entity.pdbx_description
1 polymer ?
#
loop_
_entity_poly.entity_id
_entity_poly.type
_entity_poly.pdbx_seq_one_letter_code
_entity_poly.pdbx_strand_id
1 'polypeptide(L)'
;MQRLGRHRVIMDRQSNEPYLERYYVFLKDRTWFPFNIFVHKFLKSDPDDVHDHPWPYATLILAGGYYEYVPEFNSKGDMIGETKHWRKPGHFRTCSASSYHRIELDPAVTAWTMFMPGPQKREWGFLVKNKWIHNEHYLESRKSN
;
A
#
# COMPACT_ATOMS: atom_id res chain seq x y z
N MET A 1 -12.85 -16.34 -9.30
CA MET A 1 -11.72 -15.48 -9.72
C MET A 1 -10.42 -16.26 -9.86
N GLN A 2 -10.10 -17.16 -8.95
CA GLN A 2 -8.89 -18.01 -9.05
C GLN A 2 -8.84 -18.83 -10.35
N ARG A 3 -9.95 -19.48 -10.72
CA ARG A 3 -10.05 -20.30 -11.95
C ARG A 3 -9.85 -19.50 -13.25
N LEU A 4 -10.03 -18.17 -13.21
CA LEU A 4 -9.88 -17.30 -14.37
C LEU A 4 -8.50 -16.63 -14.45
N GLY A 5 -7.56 -17.02 -13.57
CA GLY A 5 -6.26 -16.40 -13.49
C GLY A 5 -6.31 -14.93 -13.05
N ARG A 6 -7.36 -14.53 -12.36
CA ARG A 6 -7.56 -13.16 -11.87
C ARG A 6 -7.24 -13.01 -10.39
N HIS A 7 -6.46 -13.92 -9.86
CA HIS A 7 -6.01 -13.95 -8.47
C HIS A 7 -4.49 -14.05 -8.42
N ARG A 8 -3.88 -13.28 -7.54
CA ARG A 8 -2.43 -13.32 -7.32
C ARG A 8 -2.13 -13.15 -5.84
N VAL A 9 -1.26 -14.01 -5.31
CA VAL A 9 -0.71 -13.85 -3.97
C VAL A 9 0.56 -13.03 -4.08
N ILE A 10 0.63 -11.93 -3.33
CA ILE A 10 1.81 -11.06 -3.26
C ILE A 10 2.55 -11.39 -1.98
N MET A 11 3.82 -11.77 -2.15
CA MET A 11 4.67 -12.18 -1.03
C MET A 11 5.30 -10.96 -0.36
N ASP A 12 5.50 -11.08 0.94
CA ASP A 12 6.29 -10.13 1.71
C ASP A 12 7.73 -10.12 1.19
N ARG A 13 8.28 -8.95 1.04
CA ARG A 13 9.62 -8.74 0.46
C ARG A 13 10.77 -9.06 1.41
N GLN A 14 10.51 -9.20 2.69
CA GLN A 14 11.52 -9.52 3.71
C GLN A 14 11.54 -11.00 4.07
N SER A 15 10.37 -11.57 4.41
CA SER A 15 10.25 -12.94 4.92
C SER A 15 9.79 -13.95 3.88
N ASN A 16 9.41 -13.49 2.69
CA ASN A 16 8.84 -14.31 1.61
C ASN A 16 7.58 -15.07 2.05
N GLU A 17 6.80 -14.48 2.93
CA GLU A 17 5.51 -14.99 3.38
C GLU A 17 4.36 -14.30 2.64
N PRO A 18 3.17 -14.91 2.51
CA PRO A 18 2.02 -14.24 1.92
C PRO A 18 1.65 -12.95 2.66
N TYR A 19 1.66 -11.84 1.93
CA TYR A 19 1.39 -10.50 2.46
C TYR A 19 -0.03 -10.05 2.14
N LEU A 20 -0.43 -10.16 0.88
CA LEU A 20 -1.80 -9.89 0.46
C LEU A 20 -2.19 -10.74 -0.75
N GLU A 21 -3.49 -10.94 -0.90
CA GLU A 21 -4.06 -11.55 -2.10
C GLU A 21 -4.73 -10.44 -2.91
N ARG A 22 -4.44 -10.41 -4.21
CA ARG A 22 -5.01 -9.45 -5.15
C ARG A 22 -5.95 -10.14 -6.11
N TYR A 23 -7.15 -9.61 -6.22
CA TYR A 23 -8.15 -10.04 -7.20
C TYR A 23 -8.34 -8.93 -8.23
N TYR A 24 -8.09 -9.24 -9.49
CA TYR A 24 -8.24 -8.29 -10.59
C TYR A 24 -9.70 -8.20 -10.99
N VAL A 25 -10.35 -7.09 -10.67
CA VAL A 25 -11.77 -6.89 -10.96
C VAL A 25 -11.97 -6.37 -12.38
N PHE A 26 -11.09 -5.50 -12.85
CA PHE A 26 -11.23 -4.84 -14.15
C PHE A 26 -10.19 -5.33 -15.16
N LEU A 27 -8.94 -4.88 -15.10
CA LEU A 27 -7.86 -5.29 -15.99
C LEU A 27 -6.87 -6.18 -15.27
N LYS A 28 -6.39 -7.24 -15.95
CA LYS A 28 -5.34 -8.09 -15.40
C LYS A 28 -3.99 -7.41 -15.53
N ASP A 29 -3.69 -6.90 -16.73
CA ASP A 29 -2.46 -6.18 -17.02
C ASP A 29 -2.82 -4.83 -17.62
N ARG A 30 -2.47 -3.77 -16.89
CA ARG A 30 -2.76 -2.41 -17.32
C ARG A 30 -1.51 -1.79 -17.93
N THR A 31 -1.57 -1.41 -19.20
CA THR A 31 -0.45 -0.74 -19.88
C THR A 31 -0.75 0.72 -20.23
N TRP A 32 -1.93 1.01 -20.74
CA TRP A 32 -2.29 2.34 -21.22
C TRP A 32 -3.55 2.93 -20.61
N PHE A 33 -4.39 2.10 -20.00
CA PHE A 33 -5.65 2.57 -19.44
C PHE A 33 -5.41 3.40 -18.16
N PRO A 34 -6.14 4.53 -17.95
CA PRO A 34 -5.81 5.48 -16.88
C PRO A 34 -6.09 4.99 -15.45
N PHE A 35 -6.83 3.89 -15.28
CA PHE A 35 -7.10 3.34 -13.95
C PHE A 35 -7.28 1.84 -13.97
N ASN A 36 -7.29 1.23 -12.79
CA ASN A 36 -7.65 -0.17 -12.61
C ASN A 36 -8.47 -0.34 -11.32
N ILE A 37 -8.99 -1.54 -11.10
CA ILE A 37 -9.75 -1.86 -9.89
C ILE A 37 -9.29 -3.24 -9.40
N PHE A 38 -8.83 -3.26 -8.14
CA PHE A 38 -8.44 -4.49 -7.45
C PHE A 38 -9.28 -4.66 -6.18
N VAL A 39 -9.48 -5.91 -5.77
CA VAL A 39 -9.85 -6.23 -4.40
C VAL A 39 -8.62 -6.83 -3.74
N HIS A 40 -8.21 -6.27 -2.62
CA HIS A 40 -7.09 -6.75 -1.82
C HIS A 40 -7.60 -7.40 -0.54
N LYS A 41 -7.06 -8.57 -0.22
CA LYS A 41 -7.21 -9.21 1.07
C LYS A 41 -5.85 -9.14 1.77
N PHE A 42 -5.74 -8.30 2.78
CA PHE A 42 -4.51 -8.16 3.54
C PHE A 42 -4.37 -9.29 4.55
N LEU A 43 -3.22 -9.93 4.53
CA LEU A 43 -2.91 -11.08 5.39
C LEU A 43 -1.98 -10.72 6.55
N LYS A 44 -1.19 -9.64 6.40
CA LYS A 44 -0.28 -9.15 7.44
C LYS A 44 -0.02 -7.66 7.27
N SER A 45 0.57 -7.06 8.30
CA SER A 45 0.96 -5.65 8.30
C SER A 45 2.10 -5.38 7.32
N ASP A 46 2.23 -4.11 6.90
CA ASP A 46 3.40 -3.65 6.14
C ASP A 46 4.65 -3.84 6.99
N PRO A 47 5.65 -4.60 6.52
CA PRO A 47 6.89 -4.81 7.28
C PRO A 47 7.86 -3.64 7.16
N ASP A 48 7.59 -2.69 6.28
CA ASP A 48 8.51 -1.65 5.85
C ASP A 48 8.16 -0.28 6.46
N ASP A 49 9.03 0.70 6.21
CA ASP A 49 8.79 2.09 6.57
C ASP A 49 7.64 2.70 5.73
N VAL A 50 7.23 3.91 6.10
CA VAL A 50 6.23 4.63 5.31
C VAL A 50 6.71 4.81 3.88
N HIS A 51 5.79 4.68 2.93
CA HIS A 51 6.08 4.72 1.50
C HIS A 51 5.05 5.57 0.77
N ASP A 52 5.46 6.11 -0.37
CA ASP A 52 4.57 6.77 -1.32
C ASP A 52 4.21 5.81 -2.47
N HIS A 53 3.61 6.32 -3.52
CA HIS A 53 3.09 5.50 -4.61
C HIS A 53 3.45 6.08 -5.98
N PRO A 54 3.52 5.23 -7.03
CA PRO A 54 3.76 5.73 -8.39
C PRO A 54 2.53 6.42 -8.99
N TRP A 55 1.35 6.24 -8.38
CA TRP A 55 0.07 6.78 -8.87
C TRP A 55 -0.79 7.29 -7.73
N PRO A 56 -1.69 8.27 -8.02
CA PRO A 56 -2.78 8.58 -7.11
C PRO A 56 -3.74 7.39 -7.05
N TYR A 57 -4.45 7.24 -5.95
CA TYR A 57 -5.35 6.10 -5.80
C TYR A 57 -6.56 6.46 -4.93
N ALA A 58 -7.61 5.64 -5.09
CA ALA A 58 -8.74 5.63 -4.18
C ALA A 58 -8.82 4.26 -3.51
N THR A 59 -9.31 4.22 -2.28
CA THR A 59 -9.49 2.98 -1.55
C THR A 59 -10.82 3.00 -0.79
N LEU A 60 -11.49 1.85 -0.77
CA LEU A 60 -12.71 1.63 0.00
C LEU A 60 -12.50 0.39 0.85
N ILE A 61 -12.67 0.51 2.16
CA ILE A 61 -12.57 -0.62 3.07
C ILE A 61 -13.87 -1.41 3.04
N LEU A 62 -13.81 -2.67 2.64
CA LEU A 62 -14.96 -3.55 2.49
C LEU A 62 -15.27 -4.31 3.78
N ALA A 63 -14.26 -4.81 4.48
CA ALA A 63 -14.41 -5.59 5.70
C ALA A 63 -13.14 -5.56 6.55
N GLY A 64 -13.26 -5.82 7.84
CA GLY A 64 -12.17 -5.91 8.80
C GLY A 64 -11.67 -4.58 9.28
N GLY A 65 -11.06 -3.81 8.39
CA GLY A 65 -10.40 -2.55 8.74
C GLY A 65 -8.95 -2.73 9.14
N TYR A 66 -8.22 -1.61 9.24
CA TYR A 66 -6.80 -1.60 9.63
C TYR A 66 -6.42 -0.25 10.22
N TYR A 67 -5.27 -0.23 10.89
CA TYR A 67 -4.63 1.02 11.28
C TYR A 67 -3.73 1.52 10.16
N GLU A 68 -3.79 2.82 9.90
CA GLU A 68 -2.91 3.48 8.94
C GLU A 68 -2.08 4.52 9.67
N TYR A 69 -0.78 4.43 9.52
CA TYR A 69 0.16 5.43 10.04
C TYR A 69 0.48 6.41 8.94
N VAL A 70 0.27 7.69 9.23
CA VAL A 70 0.54 8.79 8.32
C VAL A 70 1.60 9.69 8.98
N PRO A 71 2.73 9.97 8.31
CA PRO A 71 3.75 10.81 8.90
C PRO A 71 3.31 12.25 9.01
N GLU A 72 3.79 12.92 10.06
CA GLU A 72 3.62 14.34 10.28
C GLU A 72 4.94 15.06 9.97
N PHE A 73 4.85 16.21 9.29
CA PHE A 73 6.00 16.99 8.89
C PHE A 73 5.95 18.39 9.53
N ASN A 74 7.13 18.93 9.90
CA ASN A 74 7.25 20.30 10.36
C ASN A 74 7.30 21.26 9.16
N SER A 75 7.42 22.57 9.45
CA SER A 75 7.51 23.62 8.41
C SER A 75 8.73 23.50 7.50
N LYS A 76 9.76 22.77 7.92
CA LYS A 76 10.97 22.51 7.14
C LYS A 76 10.88 21.25 6.27
N GLY A 77 9.77 20.50 6.36
CA GLY A 77 9.58 19.26 5.65
C GLY A 77 10.19 18.02 6.33
N ASP A 78 10.65 18.14 7.56
CA ASP A 78 11.19 17.02 8.33
C ASP A 78 10.06 16.24 9.01
N MET A 79 10.15 14.92 8.98
CA MET A 79 9.21 14.04 9.65
C MET A 79 9.43 14.11 11.17
N ILE A 80 8.41 14.54 11.90
CA ILE A 80 8.45 14.71 13.35
C ILE A 80 7.68 13.66 14.14
N GLY A 81 6.92 12.81 13.46
CA GLY A 81 6.15 11.76 14.07
C GLY A 81 5.20 11.12 13.09
N GLU A 82 4.36 10.24 13.60
CA GLU A 82 3.31 9.56 12.84
C GLU A 82 1.98 9.68 13.59
N THR A 83 0.88 9.84 12.85
CA THR A 83 -0.47 9.78 13.39
C THR A 83 -1.09 8.44 13.02
N LYS A 84 -1.61 7.72 14.01
CA LYS A 84 -2.28 6.43 13.86
C LYS A 84 -3.78 6.65 13.66
N HIS A 85 -4.32 6.18 12.54
CA HIS A 85 -5.73 6.28 12.19
C HIS A 85 -6.37 4.91 12.07
N TRP A 86 -7.51 4.72 12.70
CA TRP A 86 -8.33 3.54 12.46
C TRP A 86 -9.17 3.76 11.21
N ARG A 87 -9.01 2.89 10.21
CA ARG A 87 -9.79 2.90 8.97
C ARG A 87 -10.79 1.76 9.02
N LYS A 88 -12.05 2.10 9.26
CA LYS A 88 -13.14 1.14 9.45
C LYS A 88 -13.78 0.72 8.12
N PRO A 89 -14.51 -0.41 8.08
CA PRO A 89 -15.32 -0.78 6.92
C PRO A 89 -16.27 0.34 6.50
N GLY A 90 -16.38 0.57 5.18
CA GLY A 90 -17.15 1.66 4.60
C GLY A 90 -16.36 2.96 4.42
N HIS A 91 -15.15 3.07 4.95
CA HIS A 91 -14.31 4.26 4.79
C HIS A 91 -13.77 4.36 3.36
N PHE A 92 -14.07 5.47 2.68
CA PHE A 92 -13.59 5.78 1.35
C PHE A 92 -12.60 6.95 1.39
N ARG A 93 -11.48 6.82 0.68
CA ARG A 93 -10.46 7.86 0.58
C ARG A 93 -9.90 7.96 -0.82
N THR A 94 -9.53 9.20 -1.18
CA THR A 94 -8.65 9.45 -2.33
C THR A 94 -7.32 9.97 -1.81
N CYS A 95 -6.22 9.51 -2.40
CA CYS A 95 -4.86 9.85 -1.98
C CYS A 95 -4.03 10.26 -3.18
N SER A 96 -3.15 11.26 -2.98
CA SER A 96 -2.18 11.63 -4.01
C SER A 96 -1.04 10.61 -4.06
N ALA A 97 -0.31 10.56 -5.17
CA ALA A 97 0.85 9.69 -5.32
C ALA A 97 1.95 10.01 -4.29
N SER A 98 2.07 11.26 -3.87
CA SER A 98 3.06 11.72 -2.90
C SER A 98 2.68 11.47 -1.43
N SER A 99 1.50 10.90 -1.16
CA SER A 99 1.08 10.60 0.21
C SER A 99 1.84 9.41 0.77
N TYR A 100 2.45 9.58 1.94
CA TYR A 100 3.15 8.50 2.65
C TYR A 100 2.22 7.81 3.62
N HIS A 101 2.35 6.48 3.73
CA HIS A 101 1.66 5.72 4.76
C HIS A 101 2.32 4.34 4.99
N ARG A 102 1.89 3.68 6.05
CA ARG A 102 2.08 2.24 6.26
C ARG A 102 0.85 1.67 6.95
N ILE A 103 0.57 0.42 6.71
CA ILE A 103 -0.62 -0.27 7.21
C ILE A 103 -0.24 -1.27 8.30
N GLU A 104 -0.99 -1.27 9.39
CA GLU A 104 -0.87 -2.24 10.48
C GLU A 104 -2.19 -2.97 10.66
N LEU A 105 -2.16 -4.29 10.53
CA LEU A 105 -3.33 -5.14 10.79
C LEU A 105 -3.34 -5.61 12.25
N ASP A 106 -4.54 -5.71 12.81
CA ASP A 106 -4.75 -6.53 13.99
C ASP A 106 -4.49 -8.00 13.57
N PRO A 107 -3.64 -8.76 14.30
CA PRO A 107 -3.33 -10.14 13.93
C PRO A 107 -4.55 -11.08 13.84
N ALA A 108 -5.64 -10.74 14.53
CA ALA A 108 -6.87 -11.53 14.53
C ALA A 108 -7.82 -11.15 13.39
N VAL A 109 -7.49 -10.13 12.58
CA VAL A 109 -8.41 -9.57 11.58
C VAL A 109 -7.81 -9.64 10.18
N THR A 110 -8.64 -10.07 9.23
CA THR A 110 -8.33 -9.98 7.81
C THR A 110 -9.03 -8.75 7.24
N ALA A 111 -8.29 -7.86 6.61
CA ALA A 111 -8.85 -6.65 6.00
C ALA A 111 -9.04 -6.82 4.49
N TRP A 112 -10.22 -6.45 4.01
CA TRP A 112 -10.56 -6.46 2.58
C TRP A 112 -10.77 -5.03 2.11
N THR A 113 -10.15 -4.67 1.01
CA THR A 113 -10.26 -3.33 0.41
C THR A 113 -10.51 -3.41 -1.08
N MET A 114 -11.25 -2.42 -1.60
CA MET A 114 -11.27 -2.13 -3.03
C MET A 114 -10.23 -1.05 -3.27
N PHE A 115 -9.30 -1.30 -4.18
CA PHE A 115 -8.18 -0.40 -4.48
C PHE A 115 -8.21 0.01 -5.94
N MET A 116 -8.19 1.31 -6.20
CA MET A 116 -8.35 1.89 -7.53
C MET A 116 -7.18 2.82 -7.84
N PRO A 117 -6.07 2.29 -8.43
CA PRO A 117 -4.94 3.13 -8.82
C PRO A 117 -5.26 3.93 -10.07
N GLY A 118 -4.82 5.19 -10.10
CA GLY A 118 -4.91 6.08 -11.25
C GLY A 118 -3.68 5.98 -12.17
N PRO A 119 -3.44 6.99 -13.03
CA PRO A 119 -2.29 6.96 -13.94
C PRO A 119 -0.96 7.02 -13.20
N GLN A 120 0.03 6.29 -13.68
CA GLN A 120 1.38 6.37 -13.15
C GLN A 120 1.97 7.76 -13.45
N LYS A 121 2.45 8.44 -12.41
CA LYS A 121 2.97 9.81 -12.52
C LYS A 121 4.41 9.97 -12.07
N ARG A 122 4.94 9.00 -11.31
CA ARG A 122 6.25 9.12 -10.68
C ARG A 122 6.80 7.76 -10.28
N GLU A 123 8.09 7.73 -9.93
CA GLU A 123 8.67 6.62 -9.20
C GLU A 123 8.23 6.68 -7.74
N TRP A 124 8.24 5.55 -7.05
CA TRP A 124 7.86 5.47 -5.66
C TRP A 124 9.01 4.98 -4.78
N GLY A 125 8.93 5.27 -3.50
CA GLY A 125 9.98 4.88 -2.58
C GLY A 125 9.53 4.97 -1.12
N PHE A 126 10.52 4.90 -0.24
CA PHE A 126 10.33 4.88 1.21
C PHE A 126 10.96 6.11 1.84
N LEU A 127 10.36 6.58 2.93
CA LEU A 127 10.90 7.67 3.73
C LEU A 127 11.63 7.08 4.95
N VAL A 128 12.94 7.22 4.98
CA VAL A 128 13.80 6.71 6.06
C VAL A 128 14.67 7.86 6.57
N LYS A 129 14.53 8.20 7.85
CA LYS A 129 15.31 9.28 8.51
C LYS A 129 15.29 10.58 7.70
N ASN A 130 14.09 10.99 7.28
CA ASN A 130 13.85 12.21 6.49
C ASN A 130 14.43 12.19 5.07
N LYS A 131 14.81 11.01 4.55
CA LYS A 131 15.31 10.85 3.19
C LYS A 131 14.41 9.93 2.41
N TRP A 132 14.02 10.36 1.22
CA TRP A 132 13.33 9.52 0.26
C TRP A 132 14.33 8.57 -0.40
N ILE A 133 14.04 7.28 -0.36
CA ILE A 133 14.88 6.24 -0.96
C ILE A 133 14.04 5.49 -1.99
N HIS A 134 14.55 5.43 -3.23
CA HIS A 134 13.89 4.71 -4.31
C HIS A 134 13.60 3.25 -3.90
N ASN A 135 12.45 2.73 -4.30
CA ASN A 135 11.98 1.40 -3.87
C ASN A 135 13.00 0.29 -4.10
N GLU A 136 13.69 0.26 -5.24
CA GLU A 136 14.68 -0.77 -5.56
C GLU A 136 15.86 -0.71 -4.60
N HIS A 137 16.40 0.47 -4.32
CA HIS A 137 17.51 0.64 -3.38
C HIS A 137 17.15 0.25 -1.96
N TYR A 138 15.97 0.65 -1.51
CA TYR A 138 15.47 0.29 -0.20
C TYR A 138 15.36 -1.23 -0.03
N LEU A 139 14.76 -1.91 -1.01
CA LEU A 139 14.52 -3.35 -0.95
C LEU A 139 15.82 -4.15 -1.04
N GLU A 140 16.80 -3.69 -1.82
CA GLU A 140 18.13 -4.30 -1.87
C GLU A 140 18.86 -4.19 -0.53
N SER A 141 18.81 -3.03 0.12
CA SER A 141 19.45 -2.83 1.42
C SER A 141 18.85 -3.73 2.52
N ARG A 142 17.56 -4.07 2.41
CA ARG A 142 16.88 -4.98 3.35
C ARG A 142 17.23 -6.46 3.11
N LYS A 143 17.55 -6.83 1.87
CA LYS A 143 17.92 -8.22 1.53
C LYS A 143 19.32 -8.60 1.99
N SER A 144 20.22 -7.64 2.16
CA SER A 144 21.61 -7.87 2.54
C SER A 144 21.83 -7.99 4.05
N ASN A 145 20.77 -7.90 4.84
CA ASN A 145 20.79 -8.10 6.30
C ASN A 145 20.09 -9.45 6.66
#